data_a52445023cf54283be57d5c81a8b4890
#
_entry.id   a52445023cf54283be57d5c81a8b4890
#
_cell.length_a   1.000
_cell.length_b   1.000
_cell.length_c   1.000
_cell.angle_alpha   90.00
_cell.angle_beta   90.00
_cell.angle_gamma   90.00
#
_symmetry.space_group_name_H-M   'P 1'
#
loop_
_entity.id
_entity.type
_entity.pdbx_description
1 polymer ?
#
loop_
_entity_poly.entity_id
_entity_poly.type
_entity_poly.pdbx_seq_one_letter_code
_entity_poly.pdbx_strand_id
1 'polypeptide(L)'
;MTSQDNDYILQMNHIDMFFPGVKALKDVCFNLKKGEIMSLMGENGAGKSTLVKVLTGVYHKTNGQINFDGKTIEPTTPLASQKMGISTVYQEVNLCANLSVAENIYIGREPRGAFGRIDWATMQKNASDLLFKELGIDIDVTKELSFYPVAMQQMIAIARAIDTKCKVLILDEPTSSLSEHETQRLFKIMRALKEQGISIIFISHFLEQIYTICDRITILRDGTYIGEYEVKNLPRIELISKMMGKEIKEGEIESNVDKSKPRQNIFIETDHVTVPGKVKDLSLDIKEGEVVGFAGLLGSGRSEIAETLFGTLLKSSGNIYVDGVSVNIKTPMDMMKKRVAFCPEDRKVQGIIGDLSVRENIILALQAKNGMFKHMSRKRQEKLADYYINLLRIKVSDREQLIKNLSGGNQQKVIIARWLATEPNLLILDEPTRGIDVGTKTEIEALAVSLAKEKGMSVVFISGEMGEMVRTCSRVMVIRDHEKETELCDEEISTAHIMQAIAGDYHGKSC
;
A
#
# COMPACT_ATOMS: atom_id res chain seq x y z
N MET A 1 34.09 28.51 5.90
CA MET A 1 33.23 27.39 6.29
C MET A 1 32.52 27.84 7.56
N THR A 2 31.28 28.22 7.44
CA THR A 2 30.48 28.79 8.54
C THR A 2 29.93 27.65 9.42
N SER A 3 29.76 27.93 10.70
CA SER A 3 29.34 26.98 11.75
C SER A 3 28.00 26.25 11.52
N GLN A 4 27.31 26.48 10.42
CA GLN A 4 26.06 25.84 10.02
C GLN A 4 26.25 24.48 9.27
N ASP A 5 27.45 24.15 8.78
CA ASP A 5 27.69 22.92 8.01
C ASP A 5 27.79 21.64 8.88
N ASN A 6 27.86 21.77 10.20
CA ASN A 6 28.13 20.64 11.11
C ASN A 6 26.85 19.90 11.58
N ASP A 7 25.66 20.42 11.29
CA ASP A 7 24.38 19.85 11.72
C ASP A 7 23.85 18.74 10.80
N TYR A 8 24.30 18.74 9.55
CA TYR A 8 23.82 17.76 8.56
C TYR A 8 24.72 16.53 8.50
N ILE A 9 24.11 15.34 8.54
CA ILE A 9 24.82 14.08 8.30
C ILE A 9 24.90 13.78 6.81
N LEU A 10 23.88 14.18 6.05
CA LEU A 10 23.77 13.95 4.61
C LEU A 10 23.23 15.22 3.92
N GLN A 11 23.91 15.60 2.83
CA GLN A 11 23.46 16.65 1.93
C GLN A 11 23.62 16.17 0.48
N MET A 12 22.54 16.17 -0.26
CA MET A 12 22.53 15.91 -1.70
C MET A 12 22.18 17.21 -2.40
N ASN A 13 23.09 17.74 -3.18
CA ASN A 13 22.98 19.07 -3.78
C ASN A 13 22.90 18.96 -5.30
N HIS A 14 21.86 19.52 -5.90
CA HIS A 14 21.67 19.66 -7.35
C HIS A 14 21.79 18.33 -8.09
N ILE A 15 21.15 17.27 -7.56
CA ILE A 15 21.22 15.91 -8.12
C ILE A 15 20.36 15.84 -9.39
N ASP A 16 21.04 15.49 -10.48
CA ASP A 16 20.41 15.10 -11.74
C ASP A 16 20.56 13.61 -12.00
N MET A 17 19.49 12.98 -12.52
CA MET A 17 19.54 11.59 -12.98
C MET A 17 18.72 11.44 -14.26
N PHE A 18 19.37 11.10 -15.37
CA PHE A 18 18.77 10.94 -16.66
C PHE A 18 18.88 9.50 -17.15
N PHE A 19 17.77 8.95 -17.58
CA PHE A 19 17.71 7.69 -18.33
C PHE A 19 17.38 7.98 -19.79
N PRO A 20 17.64 7.05 -20.73
CA PRO A 20 17.21 7.24 -22.12
C PRO A 20 15.73 7.61 -22.23
N GLY A 21 15.45 8.83 -22.69
CA GLY A 21 14.10 9.36 -22.84
C GLY A 21 13.40 9.90 -21.59
N VAL A 22 13.99 9.78 -20.38
CA VAL A 22 13.35 10.21 -19.13
C VAL A 22 14.33 10.96 -18.21
N LYS A 23 13.94 12.15 -17.78
CA LYS A 23 14.63 12.88 -16.69
C LYS A 23 13.99 12.49 -15.36
N ALA A 24 14.59 11.53 -14.66
CA ALA A 24 14.04 10.99 -13.41
C ALA A 24 14.29 11.91 -12.20
N LEU A 25 15.40 12.64 -12.18
CA LEU A 25 15.69 13.69 -11.21
C LEU A 25 16.25 14.91 -11.95
N LYS A 26 15.82 16.09 -11.51
CA LYS A 26 16.23 17.37 -12.08
C LYS A 26 16.42 18.37 -10.95
N ASP A 27 17.69 18.73 -10.72
CA ASP A 27 18.09 19.73 -9.72
C ASP A 27 17.54 19.45 -8.31
N VAL A 28 17.62 18.18 -7.87
CA VAL A 28 17.06 17.75 -6.60
C VAL A 28 18.04 17.99 -5.47
N CYS A 29 17.55 18.67 -4.40
CA CYS A 29 18.24 18.82 -3.12
C CYS A 29 17.55 17.96 -2.04
N PHE A 30 18.37 17.38 -1.14
CA PHE A 30 17.88 16.64 0.01
C PHE A 30 18.87 16.78 1.17
N ASN A 31 18.41 17.20 2.36
CA ASN A 31 19.25 17.43 3.51
C ASN A 31 18.72 16.72 4.74
N LEU A 32 19.56 15.88 5.37
CA LEU A 32 19.23 15.15 6.59
C LEU A 32 20.13 15.61 7.74
N LYS A 33 19.53 16.02 8.85
CA LYS A 33 20.28 16.37 10.06
C LYS A 33 20.71 15.14 10.85
N LYS A 34 21.71 15.30 11.71
CA LYS A 34 22.13 14.24 12.63
C LYS A 34 21.03 13.91 13.63
N GLY A 35 20.71 12.62 13.80
CA GLY A 35 19.67 12.17 14.73
C GLY A 35 18.28 12.67 14.38
N GLU A 36 17.94 12.80 13.11
CA GLU A 36 16.64 13.25 12.60
C GLU A 36 15.90 12.11 11.91
N ILE A 37 14.58 12.11 12.00
CA ILE A 37 13.72 11.29 11.14
C ILE A 37 13.12 12.20 10.07
N MET A 38 13.62 12.06 8.84
CA MET A 38 13.21 12.85 7.68
C MET A 38 12.34 12.02 6.75
N SER A 39 11.17 12.51 6.39
CA SER A 39 10.38 11.87 5.34
C SER A 39 10.75 12.36 3.95
N LEU A 40 10.79 11.45 2.98
CA LEU A 40 10.88 11.76 1.56
C LEU A 40 9.53 11.46 0.90
N MET A 41 8.80 12.51 0.53
CA MET A 41 7.43 12.47 0.04
C MET A 41 7.32 12.83 -1.43
N GLY A 42 6.23 12.40 -2.05
CA GLY A 42 5.87 12.68 -3.44
C GLY A 42 5.01 11.57 -4.02
N GLU A 43 4.32 11.83 -5.11
CA GLU A 43 3.53 10.82 -5.83
C GLU A 43 4.40 9.68 -6.39
N ASN A 44 3.74 8.61 -6.86
CA ASN A 44 4.46 7.55 -7.58
C ASN A 44 5.05 8.12 -8.89
N GLY A 45 6.35 7.87 -9.09
CA GLY A 45 7.08 8.49 -10.20
C GLY A 45 7.72 9.85 -9.88
N ALA A 46 7.53 10.41 -8.69
CA ALA A 46 8.13 11.68 -8.27
C ALA A 46 9.67 11.65 -8.13
N GLY A 47 10.31 10.47 -8.25
CA GLY A 47 11.77 10.34 -8.17
C GLY A 47 12.31 9.84 -6.84
N LYS A 48 11.48 9.54 -5.82
CA LYS A 48 11.90 9.08 -4.48
C LYS A 48 12.85 7.89 -4.54
N SER A 49 12.41 6.79 -5.12
CA SER A 49 13.23 5.56 -5.23
C SER A 49 14.47 5.76 -6.10
N THR A 50 14.42 6.68 -7.08
CA THR A 50 15.60 7.04 -7.88
C THR A 50 16.62 7.79 -7.04
N LEU A 51 16.18 8.74 -6.19
CA LEU A 51 17.06 9.47 -5.28
C LEU A 51 17.74 8.53 -4.28
N VAL A 52 16.99 7.59 -3.70
CA VAL A 52 17.53 6.54 -2.82
C VAL A 52 18.54 5.66 -3.56
N LYS A 53 18.24 5.23 -4.78
CA LYS A 53 19.15 4.39 -5.59
C LYS A 53 20.43 5.13 -5.98
N VAL A 54 20.38 6.45 -6.16
CA VAL A 54 21.58 7.29 -6.34
C VAL A 54 22.38 7.33 -5.05
N LEU A 55 21.74 7.58 -3.91
CA LEU A 55 22.42 7.62 -2.60
C LEU A 55 23.05 6.27 -2.22
N THR A 56 22.41 5.17 -2.59
CA THR A 56 22.91 3.82 -2.31
C THR A 56 23.88 3.27 -3.36
N GLY A 57 24.19 4.02 -4.41
CA GLY A 57 25.14 3.60 -5.44
C GLY A 57 24.60 2.54 -6.41
N VAL A 58 23.29 2.31 -6.46
CA VAL A 58 22.63 1.48 -7.49
C VAL A 58 22.61 2.22 -8.82
N TYR A 59 22.42 3.55 -8.78
CA TYR A 59 22.49 4.42 -9.94
C TYR A 59 23.60 5.45 -9.76
N HIS A 60 24.32 5.76 -10.84
CA HIS A 60 25.27 6.86 -10.85
C HIS A 60 24.56 8.14 -11.27
N LYS A 61 24.65 9.16 -10.42
CA LYS A 61 24.11 10.48 -10.72
C LYS A 61 24.71 11.05 -12.01
N THR A 62 23.91 11.79 -12.76
CA THR A 62 24.42 12.50 -13.95
C THR A 62 25.20 13.76 -13.54
N ASN A 63 24.67 14.54 -12.59
CA ASN A 63 25.30 15.73 -12.02
C ASN A 63 24.99 15.83 -10.52
N GLY A 64 25.59 16.84 -9.87
CA GLY A 64 25.37 17.15 -8.46
C GLY A 64 26.44 16.56 -7.54
N GLN A 65 26.28 16.80 -6.24
CA GLN A 65 27.23 16.42 -5.21
C GLN A 65 26.53 15.78 -4.02
N ILE A 66 27.16 14.75 -3.44
CA ILE A 66 26.69 14.09 -2.22
C ILE A 66 27.75 14.29 -1.15
N ASN A 67 27.38 14.94 -0.06
CA ASN A 67 28.22 15.12 1.13
C ASN A 67 27.64 14.26 2.26
N PHE A 68 28.46 13.40 2.84
CA PHE A 68 28.08 12.52 3.94
C PHE A 68 29.13 12.61 5.06
N ASP A 69 28.68 12.91 6.25
CA ASP A 69 29.51 13.10 7.46
C ASP A 69 30.71 14.04 7.22
N GLY A 70 30.44 15.16 6.54
CA GLY A 70 31.43 16.19 6.21
C GLY A 70 32.38 15.86 5.06
N LYS A 71 32.15 14.75 4.34
CA LYS A 71 32.98 14.32 3.20
C LYS A 71 32.15 14.18 1.95
N THR A 72 32.68 14.61 0.82
CA THR A 72 32.08 14.30 -0.48
C THR A 72 32.26 12.81 -0.79
N ILE A 73 31.16 12.15 -1.15
CA ILE A 73 31.14 10.72 -1.47
C ILE A 73 30.56 10.47 -2.87
N GLU A 74 31.01 9.37 -3.48
CA GLU A 74 30.46 8.81 -4.71
C GLU A 74 30.25 7.31 -4.53
N PRO A 75 29.11 6.87 -3.98
CA PRO A 75 28.82 5.46 -3.82
C PRO A 75 28.72 4.78 -5.19
N THR A 76 29.51 3.73 -5.42
CA THR A 76 29.53 3.00 -6.69
C THR A 76 28.76 1.69 -6.63
N THR A 77 28.48 1.20 -5.44
CA THR A 77 27.70 -0.03 -5.19
C THR A 77 26.97 0.06 -3.86
N PRO A 78 25.90 -0.70 -3.64
CA PRO A 78 25.21 -0.77 -2.34
C PRO A 78 26.13 -1.19 -1.19
N LEU A 79 27.06 -2.09 -1.44
CA LEU A 79 28.04 -2.51 -0.44
C LEU A 79 29.00 -1.37 -0.07
N ALA A 80 29.40 -0.54 -1.03
CA ALA A 80 30.23 0.64 -0.76
C ALA A 80 29.48 1.65 0.10
N SER A 81 28.20 1.94 -0.22
CA SER A 81 27.33 2.79 0.55
C SER A 81 27.16 2.28 2.00
N GLN A 82 26.92 0.98 2.16
CA GLN A 82 26.79 0.34 3.47
C GLN A 82 28.09 0.46 4.30
N LYS A 83 29.25 0.28 3.70
CA LYS A 83 30.56 0.47 4.37
C LYS A 83 30.81 1.92 4.80
N MET A 84 30.21 2.88 4.11
CA MET A 84 30.26 4.30 4.51
C MET A 84 29.33 4.60 5.68
N GLY A 85 28.38 3.71 5.99
CA GLY A 85 27.41 3.87 7.08
C GLY A 85 26.00 4.27 6.60
N ILE A 86 25.66 4.01 5.34
CA ILE A 86 24.31 4.22 4.78
C ILE A 86 23.69 2.85 4.49
N SER A 87 22.67 2.46 5.23
CA SER A 87 21.96 1.19 5.09
C SER A 87 20.53 1.38 4.65
N THR A 88 20.01 0.45 3.85
CA THR A 88 18.63 0.52 3.32
C THR A 88 17.88 -0.75 3.60
N VAL A 89 16.64 -0.59 4.06
CA VAL A 89 15.62 -1.63 4.11
C VAL A 89 14.59 -1.28 3.04
N TYR A 90 14.50 -2.11 2.02
CA TYR A 90 13.60 -1.90 0.88
C TYR A 90 12.19 -2.42 1.19
N GLN A 91 11.21 -1.96 0.43
CA GLN A 91 9.81 -2.35 0.50
C GLN A 91 9.63 -3.89 0.37
N GLU A 92 10.32 -4.51 -0.59
CA GLU A 92 10.41 -5.97 -0.66
C GLU A 92 11.60 -6.41 0.21
N VAL A 93 11.30 -7.23 1.21
CA VAL A 93 12.31 -7.69 2.18
C VAL A 93 13.36 -8.53 1.46
N ASN A 94 14.55 -7.95 1.23
CA ASN A 94 15.67 -8.61 0.57
C ASN A 94 16.40 -9.56 1.54
N LEU A 95 15.67 -10.59 2.00
CA LEU A 95 16.16 -11.66 2.85
C LEU A 95 15.94 -13.01 2.16
N CYS A 96 16.75 -13.98 2.51
CA CYS A 96 16.68 -15.35 1.98
C CYS A 96 15.76 -16.19 2.85
N ALA A 97 14.57 -16.52 2.37
CA ALA A 97 13.55 -17.25 3.14
C ALA A 97 14.00 -18.63 3.64
N ASN A 98 14.89 -19.29 2.90
CA ASN A 98 15.45 -20.63 3.17
C ASN A 98 16.74 -20.63 4.03
N LEU A 99 17.18 -19.46 4.48
CA LEU A 99 18.31 -19.34 5.41
C LEU A 99 17.76 -19.02 6.81
N SER A 100 18.53 -19.38 7.83
CA SER A 100 18.21 -19.04 9.20
C SER A 100 18.22 -17.52 9.46
N VAL A 101 17.59 -17.08 10.54
CA VAL A 101 17.61 -15.67 10.96
C VAL A 101 19.06 -15.17 11.13
N ALA A 102 19.90 -15.96 11.80
CA ALA A 102 21.30 -15.61 12.03
C ALA A 102 22.10 -15.49 10.71
N GLU A 103 21.89 -16.39 9.75
CA GLU A 103 22.51 -16.30 8.43
C GLU A 103 22.04 -15.06 7.67
N ASN A 104 20.77 -14.74 7.71
CA ASN A 104 20.24 -13.53 7.07
C ASN A 104 20.86 -12.24 7.63
N ILE A 105 21.11 -12.17 8.94
CA ILE A 105 21.74 -11.00 9.57
C ILE A 105 23.19 -10.88 9.15
N TYR A 106 23.94 -11.99 9.10
CA TYR A 106 25.38 -11.99 8.90
C TYR A 106 25.85 -12.38 7.49
N ILE A 107 24.95 -12.59 6.53
CA ILE A 107 25.31 -12.97 5.16
C ILE A 107 26.43 -12.07 4.58
N GLY A 108 27.52 -12.70 4.14
CA GLY A 108 28.72 -12.02 3.63
C GLY A 108 29.61 -11.38 4.71
N ARG A 109 29.26 -11.53 6.01
CA ARG A 109 29.99 -11.00 7.17
C ARG A 109 30.07 -12.02 8.31
N GLU A 110 29.96 -13.29 7.97
CA GLU A 110 29.92 -14.39 8.94
C GLU A 110 31.16 -14.36 9.85
N PRO A 111 31.00 -14.47 11.19
CA PRO A 111 32.13 -14.65 12.09
C PRO A 111 32.93 -15.89 11.70
N ARG A 112 34.25 -15.76 11.64
CA ARG A 112 35.14 -16.86 11.27
C ARG A 112 36.03 -17.27 12.42
N GLY A 113 36.02 -18.56 12.69
CA GLY A 113 36.89 -19.19 13.67
C GLY A 113 38.21 -19.64 13.08
N ALA A 114 38.87 -20.59 13.77
CA ALA A 114 40.11 -21.18 13.32
C ALA A 114 39.99 -21.77 11.90
N PHE A 115 41.03 -21.60 11.11
CA PHE A 115 41.10 -22.06 9.70
C PHE A 115 40.04 -21.44 8.76
N GLY A 116 39.46 -20.25 9.09
CA GLY A 116 38.53 -19.52 8.23
C GLY A 116 37.13 -20.15 8.10
N ARG A 117 36.81 -21.15 8.93
CA ARG A 117 35.49 -21.76 9.00
C ARG A 117 34.49 -20.81 9.68
N ILE A 118 33.21 -20.87 9.29
CA ILE A 118 32.15 -20.09 9.94
C ILE A 118 32.00 -20.56 11.39
N ASP A 119 32.00 -19.60 12.31
CA ASP A 119 31.71 -19.83 13.73
C ASP A 119 30.20 -19.65 13.98
N TRP A 120 29.48 -20.74 13.80
CA TRP A 120 28.01 -20.77 13.96
C TRP A 120 27.55 -20.37 15.35
N ALA A 121 28.25 -20.80 16.40
CA ALA A 121 27.88 -20.51 17.77
C ALA A 121 27.97 -19.01 18.06
N THR A 122 29.08 -18.39 17.66
CA THR A 122 29.27 -16.94 17.80
C THR A 122 28.26 -16.18 16.94
N MET A 123 27.97 -16.64 15.71
CA MET A 123 27.02 -15.99 14.82
C MET A 123 25.59 -16.00 15.40
N GLN A 124 25.14 -17.15 15.89
CA GLN A 124 23.82 -17.30 16.50
C GLN A 124 23.69 -16.47 17.77
N LYS A 125 24.70 -16.50 18.64
CA LYS A 125 24.72 -15.68 19.85
C LYS A 125 24.64 -14.19 19.54
N ASN A 126 25.48 -13.72 18.61
CA ASN A 126 25.51 -12.32 18.23
C ASN A 126 24.16 -11.88 17.60
N ALA A 127 23.53 -12.74 16.78
CA ALA A 127 22.22 -12.48 16.20
C ALA A 127 21.12 -12.35 17.26
N SER A 128 21.10 -13.26 18.23
CA SER A 128 20.15 -13.20 19.36
C SER A 128 20.37 -11.96 20.22
N ASP A 129 21.64 -11.68 20.57
CA ASP A 129 22.00 -10.49 21.36
C ASP A 129 21.61 -9.18 20.63
N LEU A 130 21.82 -9.09 19.31
CA LEU A 130 21.44 -7.94 18.51
C LEU A 130 19.93 -7.71 18.51
N LEU A 131 19.14 -8.76 18.19
CA LEU A 131 17.70 -8.68 18.15
C LEU A 131 17.10 -8.31 19.51
N PHE A 132 17.63 -8.88 20.59
CA PHE A 132 17.14 -8.60 21.93
C PHE A 132 17.52 -7.19 22.40
N LYS A 133 18.78 -6.77 22.23
CA LYS A 133 19.26 -5.48 22.74
C LYS A 133 18.72 -4.28 21.94
N GLU A 134 18.74 -4.37 20.61
CA GLU A 134 18.38 -3.23 19.76
C GLU A 134 16.88 -3.16 19.48
N LEU A 135 16.19 -4.31 19.37
CA LEU A 135 14.79 -4.35 18.95
C LEU A 135 13.82 -4.92 19.99
N GLY A 136 14.34 -5.43 21.13
CA GLY A 136 13.55 -6.10 22.15
C GLY A 136 12.85 -7.37 21.63
N ILE A 137 13.49 -8.10 20.70
CA ILE A 137 12.95 -9.29 20.05
C ILE A 137 13.69 -10.53 20.57
N ASP A 138 12.92 -11.47 21.11
CA ASP A 138 13.42 -12.78 21.54
C ASP A 138 12.81 -13.87 20.64
N ILE A 139 13.62 -14.43 19.73
CA ILE A 139 13.22 -15.48 18.80
C ILE A 139 14.36 -16.48 18.60
N ASP A 140 14.01 -17.67 18.11
CA ASP A 140 14.98 -18.70 17.74
C ASP A 140 15.69 -18.33 16.43
N VAL A 141 16.91 -17.78 16.52
CA VAL A 141 17.70 -17.33 15.38
C VAL A 141 18.23 -18.45 14.49
N THR A 142 18.08 -19.73 14.90
CA THR A 142 18.51 -20.90 14.13
C THR A 142 17.47 -21.37 13.13
N LYS A 143 16.21 -20.96 13.30
CA LYS A 143 15.11 -21.28 12.37
C LYS A 143 15.23 -20.52 11.07
N GLU A 144 14.74 -21.15 9.99
CA GLU A 144 14.61 -20.49 8.70
C GLU A 144 13.69 -19.28 8.79
N LEU A 145 13.99 -18.26 8.00
CA LEU A 145 13.25 -17.02 7.97
C LEU A 145 11.78 -17.22 7.57
N SER A 146 11.51 -18.20 6.71
CA SER A 146 10.17 -18.57 6.23
C SER A 146 9.19 -18.94 7.34
N PHE A 147 9.68 -19.35 8.51
CA PHE A 147 8.82 -19.64 9.68
C PHE A 147 8.26 -18.39 10.37
N TYR A 148 8.80 -17.21 10.05
CA TYR A 148 8.43 -15.98 10.72
C TYR A 148 7.48 -15.13 9.84
N PRO A 149 6.47 -14.47 10.46
CA PRO A 149 5.59 -13.54 9.75
C PRO A 149 6.37 -12.40 9.07
N VAL A 150 5.80 -11.81 8.02
CA VAL A 150 6.43 -10.72 7.26
C VAL A 150 6.88 -9.56 8.15
N ALA A 151 6.08 -9.21 9.17
CA ALA A 151 6.44 -8.20 10.15
C ALA A 151 7.75 -8.50 10.89
N MET A 152 7.94 -9.76 11.28
CA MET A 152 9.17 -10.21 11.94
C MET A 152 10.36 -10.19 10.97
N GLN A 153 10.14 -10.61 9.71
CA GLN A 153 11.16 -10.52 8.66
C GLN A 153 11.61 -9.08 8.44
N GLN A 154 10.69 -8.11 8.49
CA GLN A 154 11.00 -6.69 8.41
C GLN A 154 11.90 -6.24 9.57
N MET A 155 11.60 -6.67 10.80
CA MET A 155 12.43 -6.37 11.97
C MET A 155 13.84 -6.97 11.85
N ILE A 156 13.95 -8.17 11.30
CA ILE A 156 15.24 -8.84 11.04
C ILE A 156 16.04 -8.08 9.98
N ALA A 157 15.39 -7.54 8.93
CA ALA A 157 16.05 -6.70 7.94
C ALA A 157 16.60 -5.40 8.56
N ILE A 158 15.85 -4.79 9.48
CA ILE A 158 16.29 -3.63 10.25
C ILE A 158 17.48 -3.99 11.16
N ALA A 159 17.41 -5.12 11.88
CA ALA A 159 18.51 -5.61 12.70
C ALA A 159 19.80 -5.77 11.87
N ARG A 160 19.71 -6.40 10.69
CA ARG A 160 20.84 -6.54 9.75
C ARG A 160 21.43 -5.19 9.35
N ALA A 161 20.58 -4.19 9.13
CA ALA A 161 21.01 -2.85 8.76
C ALA A 161 21.75 -2.14 9.91
N ILE A 162 21.26 -2.29 11.14
CA ILE A 162 21.85 -1.69 12.35
C ILE A 162 23.21 -2.33 12.69
N ASP A 163 23.34 -3.65 12.57
CA ASP A 163 24.59 -4.39 12.83
C ASP A 163 25.78 -3.84 12.03
N THR A 164 25.52 -3.22 10.89
CA THR A 164 26.58 -2.59 10.06
C THR A 164 27.06 -1.24 10.61
N LYS A 165 26.63 -0.82 11.81
CA LYS A 165 26.92 0.47 12.43
C LYS A 165 26.55 1.63 11.53
N CYS A 166 25.35 1.58 10.94
CA CYS A 166 24.87 2.63 10.06
C CYS A 166 24.70 3.96 10.82
N LYS A 167 25.01 5.04 10.14
CA LYS A 167 24.74 6.42 10.59
C LYS A 167 23.45 6.97 9.98
N VAL A 168 23.10 6.46 8.78
CA VAL A 168 21.85 6.75 8.08
C VAL A 168 21.16 5.44 7.74
N LEU A 169 19.92 5.29 8.20
CA LEU A 169 19.03 4.17 7.92
C LEU A 169 17.92 4.64 6.99
N ILE A 170 17.81 4.03 5.82
CA ILE A 170 16.72 4.29 4.86
C ILE A 170 15.69 3.19 5.02
N LEU A 171 14.44 3.58 5.27
CA LEU A 171 13.29 2.69 5.38
C LEU A 171 12.31 3.03 4.25
N ASP A 172 12.26 2.17 3.24
CA ASP A 172 11.41 2.36 2.06
C ASP A 172 10.11 1.55 2.21
N GLU A 173 9.00 2.23 2.51
CA GLU A 173 7.67 1.68 2.78
C GLU A 173 7.64 0.52 3.80
N PRO A 174 8.30 0.64 4.97
CA PRO A 174 8.48 -0.48 5.89
C PRO A 174 7.18 -0.94 6.56
N THR A 175 6.11 -0.16 6.46
CA THR A 175 4.82 -0.41 7.14
C THR A 175 3.75 -0.97 6.22
N SER A 176 4.02 -1.12 4.93
CA SER A 176 3.01 -1.53 3.93
C SER A 176 2.37 -2.90 4.18
N SER A 177 3.02 -3.76 4.97
CA SER A 177 2.56 -5.12 5.30
C SER A 177 2.41 -5.34 6.82
N LEU A 178 2.40 -4.25 7.61
CA LEU A 178 2.33 -4.31 9.06
C LEU A 178 0.93 -3.93 9.55
N SER A 179 0.47 -4.61 10.60
CA SER A 179 -0.68 -4.18 11.39
C SER A 179 -0.38 -2.88 12.15
N GLU A 180 -1.41 -2.21 12.64
CA GLU A 180 -1.23 -0.98 13.43
C GLU A 180 -0.34 -1.22 14.67
N HIS A 181 -0.54 -2.32 15.39
CA HIS A 181 0.28 -2.67 16.56
C HIS A 181 1.76 -2.87 16.20
N GLU A 182 2.05 -3.52 15.07
CA GLU A 182 3.42 -3.73 14.57
C GLU A 182 4.05 -2.43 14.10
N THR A 183 3.27 -1.56 13.47
CA THR A 183 3.68 -0.20 13.08
C THR A 183 4.09 0.62 14.30
N GLN A 184 3.30 0.61 15.38
CA GLN A 184 3.63 1.30 16.61
C GLN A 184 4.91 0.73 17.26
N ARG A 185 5.14 -0.56 17.17
CA ARG A 185 6.40 -1.18 17.61
C ARG A 185 7.59 -0.70 16.78
N LEU A 186 7.45 -0.64 15.45
CA LEU A 186 8.47 -0.09 14.57
C LEU A 186 8.79 1.38 14.93
N PHE A 187 7.78 2.20 15.20
CA PHE A 187 7.98 3.60 15.60
C PHE A 187 8.72 3.76 16.92
N LYS A 188 8.48 2.87 17.89
CA LYS A 188 9.28 2.84 19.13
C LYS A 188 10.76 2.55 18.83
N ILE A 189 11.02 1.58 17.95
CA ILE A 189 12.39 1.25 17.51
C ILE A 189 13.04 2.44 16.81
N MET A 190 12.33 3.09 15.88
CA MET A 190 12.86 4.26 15.15
C MET A 190 13.21 5.41 16.12
N ARG A 191 12.38 5.67 17.14
CA ARG A 191 12.69 6.69 18.17
C ARG A 191 13.93 6.32 18.97
N ALA A 192 14.06 5.06 19.39
CA ALA A 192 15.25 4.59 20.12
C ALA A 192 16.53 4.71 19.26
N LEU A 193 16.46 4.37 17.99
CA LEU A 193 17.60 4.53 17.05
C LEU A 193 17.98 6.01 16.86
N LYS A 194 16.98 6.89 16.74
CA LYS A 194 17.21 8.33 16.68
C LYS A 194 17.92 8.84 17.95
N GLU A 195 17.50 8.39 19.12
CA GLU A 195 18.14 8.74 20.41
C GLU A 195 19.59 8.24 20.49
N GLN A 196 19.91 7.14 19.83
CA GLN A 196 21.28 6.62 19.67
C GLN A 196 22.11 7.42 18.63
N GLY A 197 21.51 8.42 17.98
CA GLY A 197 22.16 9.29 16.98
C GLY A 197 22.12 8.77 15.55
N ILE A 198 21.33 7.72 15.27
CA ILE A 198 21.08 7.25 13.90
C ILE A 198 20.07 8.18 13.24
N SER A 199 20.38 8.69 12.06
CA SER A 199 19.48 9.50 11.25
C SER A 199 18.67 8.60 10.33
N ILE A 200 17.37 8.88 10.15
CA ILE A 200 16.47 7.98 9.44
C ILE A 200 15.82 8.72 8.27
N ILE A 201 15.86 8.11 7.08
CA ILE A 201 15.04 8.51 5.94
C ILE A 201 13.86 7.56 5.90
N PHE A 202 12.66 8.09 6.13
CA PHE A 202 11.42 7.32 6.17
C PHE A 202 10.56 7.64 4.96
N ILE A 203 10.32 6.65 4.12
CA ILE A 203 9.45 6.78 2.94
C ILE A 203 8.19 6.01 3.24
N SER A 204 7.06 6.69 3.23
CA SER A 204 5.73 6.12 3.40
C SER A 204 4.71 6.93 2.62
N HIS A 205 3.63 6.30 2.21
CA HIS A 205 2.48 6.95 1.61
C HIS A 205 1.35 7.18 2.63
N PHE A 206 1.52 6.71 3.88
CA PHE A 206 0.57 6.92 4.98
C PHE A 206 0.87 8.24 5.70
N LEU A 207 0.08 9.27 5.41
CA LEU A 207 0.26 10.61 5.99
C LEU A 207 0.26 10.59 7.53
N GLU A 208 -0.67 9.85 8.13
CA GLU A 208 -0.77 9.68 9.59
C GLU A 208 0.56 9.25 10.22
N GLN A 209 1.24 8.30 9.58
CA GLN A 209 2.52 7.80 10.06
C GLN A 209 3.60 8.87 10.02
N ILE A 210 3.63 9.65 8.95
CA ILE A 210 4.60 10.74 8.77
C ILE A 210 4.43 11.80 9.86
N TYR A 211 3.18 12.22 10.11
CA TYR A 211 2.89 13.18 11.17
C TYR A 211 3.16 12.66 12.58
N THR A 212 3.16 11.33 12.76
CA THR A 212 3.43 10.68 14.05
C THR A 212 4.91 10.54 14.38
N ILE A 213 5.77 10.33 13.35
CA ILE A 213 7.15 9.89 13.61
C ILE A 213 8.21 10.84 13.05
N CYS A 214 7.93 11.61 11.98
CA CYS A 214 8.93 12.42 11.30
C CYS A 214 9.06 13.82 11.90
N ASP A 215 10.28 14.36 11.87
CA ASP A 215 10.58 15.74 12.27
C ASP A 215 10.35 16.70 11.09
N ARG A 216 10.82 16.32 9.90
CA ARG A 216 10.78 17.13 8.68
C ARG A 216 10.37 16.27 7.47
N ILE A 217 9.96 16.96 6.42
CA ILE A 217 9.52 16.36 5.16
C ILE A 217 10.23 17.06 4.00
N THR A 218 10.81 16.29 3.08
CA THR A 218 11.20 16.76 1.75
C THR A 218 10.16 16.30 0.74
N ILE A 219 9.68 17.20 -0.11
CA ILE A 219 8.67 16.93 -1.12
C ILE A 219 9.31 16.94 -2.51
N LEU A 220 9.13 15.84 -3.25
CA LEU A 220 9.46 15.74 -4.67
C LEU A 220 8.18 15.66 -5.51
N ARG A 221 8.22 16.25 -6.70
CA ARG A 221 7.16 16.15 -7.71
C ARG A 221 7.77 16.15 -9.11
N ASP A 222 7.40 15.17 -9.92
CA ASP A 222 7.86 15.02 -11.33
C ASP A 222 9.39 15.11 -11.47
N GLY A 223 10.11 14.49 -10.54
CA GLY A 223 11.58 14.49 -10.50
C GLY A 223 12.21 15.80 -10.04
N THR A 224 11.45 16.76 -9.51
CA THR A 224 11.94 18.06 -9.04
C THR A 224 11.75 18.22 -7.54
N TYR A 225 12.61 19.01 -6.91
CA TYR A 225 12.49 19.41 -5.51
C TYR A 225 11.44 20.52 -5.35
N ILE A 226 10.45 20.32 -4.48
CA ILE A 226 9.38 21.28 -4.22
C ILE A 226 9.66 22.10 -2.94
N GLY A 227 10.24 21.45 -1.95
CA GLY A 227 10.55 22.11 -0.69
C GLY A 227 10.81 21.15 0.45
N GLU A 228 11.24 21.72 1.57
CA GLU A 228 11.56 21.03 2.81
C GLU A 228 10.84 21.75 3.96
N TYR A 229 10.13 21.00 4.81
CA TYR A 229 9.22 21.56 5.80
C TYR A 229 9.33 20.81 7.12
N GLU A 230 9.14 21.52 8.25
CA GLU A 230 8.94 20.89 9.55
C GLU A 230 7.52 20.30 9.61
N VAL A 231 7.38 19.04 10.01
CA VAL A 231 6.08 18.34 10.06
C VAL A 231 5.06 19.11 10.91
N LYS A 232 5.48 19.61 12.07
CA LYS A 232 4.60 20.34 13.00
C LYS A 232 4.02 21.65 12.44
N ASN A 233 4.66 22.23 11.41
CA ASN A 233 4.29 23.50 10.81
C ASN A 233 3.61 23.36 9.45
N LEU A 234 3.46 22.14 8.93
CA LEU A 234 2.89 21.86 7.61
C LEU A 234 1.51 21.20 7.75
N PRO A 235 0.41 21.92 7.50
CA PRO A 235 -0.92 21.33 7.46
C PRO A 235 -1.03 20.20 6.43
N ARG A 236 -1.80 19.13 6.72
CA ARG A 236 -1.96 17.97 5.84
C ARG A 236 -2.42 18.35 4.42
N ILE A 237 -3.37 19.27 4.35
CA ILE A 237 -3.92 19.76 3.08
C ILE A 237 -2.87 20.47 2.23
N GLU A 238 -2.01 21.26 2.88
CA GLU A 238 -0.91 21.94 2.20
C GLU A 238 0.14 20.94 1.69
N LEU A 239 0.46 19.91 2.48
CA LEU A 239 1.33 18.81 2.04
C LEU A 239 0.78 18.16 0.77
N ILE A 240 -0.50 17.78 0.77
CA ILE A 240 -1.17 17.14 -0.37
C ILE A 240 -1.17 18.09 -1.59
N SER A 241 -1.52 19.36 -1.37
CA SER A 241 -1.49 20.39 -2.42
C SER A 241 -0.11 20.52 -3.07
N LYS A 242 0.96 20.57 -2.27
CA LYS A 242 2.34 20.64 -2.77
C LYS A 242 2.76 19.38 -3.53
N MET A 243 2.33 18.21 -3.07
CA MET A 243 2.60 16.94 -3.76
C MET A 243 1.90 16.85 -5.11
N MET A 244 0.62 17.24 -5.19
CA MET A 244 -0.21 17.17 -6.38
C MET A 244 0.00 18.36 -7.34
N GLY A 245 0.56 19.48 -6.86
CA GLY A 245 0.72 20.70 -7.65
C GLY A 245 -0.61 21.41 -7.98
N LYS A 246 -1.64 21.17 -7.18
CA LYS A 246 -2.96 21.81 -7.31
C LYS A 246 -3.29 22.51 -5.99
N GLU A 247 -3.84 23.70 -6.06
CA GLU A 247 -4.42 24.33 -4.87
C GLU A 247 -5.67 23.54 -4.44
N ILE A 248 -5.60 22.91 -3.29
CA ILE A 248 -6.72 22.21 -2.68
C ILE A 248 -7.17 23.07 -1.50
N LYS A 249 -8.42 23.57 -1.54
CA LYS A 249 -8.98 24.34 -0.42
C LYS A 249 -9.37 23.41 0.72
N GLU A 250 -9.14 23.86 1.94
CA GLU A 250 -9.65 23.21 3.15
C GLU A 250 -11.19 23.05 3.03
N GLY A 251 -11.70 21.84 3.16
CA GLY A 251 -13.11 21.51 2.89
C GLY A 251 -13.37 20.77 1.57
N GLU A 252 -12.49 20.83 0.56
CA GLU A 252 -12.65 20.05 -0.67
C GLU A 252 -12.29 18.57 -0.51
N ILE A 253 -11.51 18.24 0.53
CA ILE A 253 -11.15 16.84 0.87
C ILE A 253 -12.17 16.25 1.85
N GLU A 254 -12.79 17.05 2.72
CA GLU A 254 -13.68 16.55 3.76
C GLU A 254 -15.18 16.55 3.41
N SER A 255 -15.63 17.31 2.39
CA SER A 255 -17.07 17.55 2.25
C SER A 255 -17.67 17.54 0.83
N ASN A 256 -16.92 17.31 -0.26
CA ASN A 256 -17.47 17.51 -1.61
C ASN A 256 -17.74 16.24 -2.43
N VAL A 257 -17.68 15.07 -1.85
CA VAL A 257 -18.29 13.91 -2.48
C VAL A 257 -19.71 13.83 -1.93
N ASP A 258 -20.65 14.43 -2.66
CA ASP A 258 -22.08 14.24 -2.38
C ASP A 258 -22.34 12.73 -2.47
N LYS A 259 -22.51 12.08 -1.29
CA LYS A 259 -22.63 10.62 -1.16
C LYS A 259 -23.85 10.11 -1.94
N SER A 260 -23.75 8.94 -2.52
CA SER A 260 -24.88 8.31 -3.18
C SER A 260 -25.95 7.97 -2.14
N LYS A 261 -27.21 8.35 -2.40
CA LYS A 261 -28.33 7.87 -1.58
C LYS A 261 -28.73 6.49 -2.07
N PRO A 262 -28.78 5.48 -1.18
CA PRO A 262 -29.21 4.14 -1.56
C PRO A 262 -30.67 4.15 -2.06
N ARG A 263 -30.95 3.31 -3.06
CA ARG A 263 -32.30 3.01 -3.46
C ARG A 263 -32.95 2.08 -2.42
N GLN A 264 -34.24 1.96 -2.43
CA GLN A 264 -34.93 1.07 -1.48
C GLN A 264 -34.75 -0.42 -1.80
N ASN A 265 -34.38 -0.76 -3.05
CA ASN A 265 -34.25 -2.14 -3.48
C ASN A 265 -32.94 -2.75 -2.98
N ILE A 266 -33.00 -3.98 -2.49
CA ILE A 266 -31.84 -4.78 -2.10
C ILE A 266 -31.36 -5.56 -3.32
N PHE A 267 -30.07 -5.40 -3.67
CA PHE A 267 -29.43 -6.14 -4.75
C PHE A 267 -28.87 -7.49 -4.27
N ILE A 268 -28.15 -7.50 -3.14
CA ILE A 268 -27.68 -8.74 -2.50
C ILE A 268 -28.16 -8.76 -1.06
N GLU A 269 -28.63 -9.93 -0.63
CA GLU A 269 -28.96 -10.24 0.76
C GLU A 269 -28.30 -11.55 1.15
N THR A 270 -27.78 -11.62 2.37
CA THR A 270 -27.27 -12.86 2.96
C THR A 270 -28.03 -13.16 4.24
N ASP A 271 -28.35 -14.44 4.45
CA ASP A 271 -29.10 -14.94 5.58
C ASP A 271 -28.32 -16.08 6.24
N HIS A 272 -27.76 -15.82 7.41
CA HIS A 272 -27.00 -16.76 8.23
C HIS A 272 -25.88 -17.51 7.47
N VAL A 273 -25.15 -16.81 6.59
CA VAL A 273 -24.09 -17.42 5.76
C VAL A 273 -22.86 -17.72 6.58
N THR A 274 -22.39 -18.97 6.50
CA THR A 274 -21.17 -19.41 7.20
C THR A 274 -20.19 -20.09 6.24
N VAL A 275 -18.91 -19.73 6.36
CA VAL A 275 -17.76 -20.42 5.75
C VAL A 275 -16.83 -20.85 6.87
N PRO A 276 -16.57 -22.15 7.09
CA PRO A 276 -15.78 -22.63 8.24
C PRO A 276 -14.43 -21.94 8.37
N GLY A 277 -14.18 -21.33 9.54
CA GLY A 277 -12.93 -20.61 9.85
C GLY A 277 -12.70 -19.30 9.09
N LYS A 278 -13.68 -18.82 8.31
CA LYS A 278 -13.55 -17.65 7.43
C LYS A 278 -14.68 -16.63 7.55
N VAL A 279 -15.93 -17.09 7.63
CA VAL A 279 -17.11 -16.25 7.77
C VAL A 279 -18.06 -16.93 8.74
N LYS A 280 -18.62 -16.18 9.67
CA LYS A 280 -19.44 -16.70 10.74
C LYS A 280 -20.77 -15.95 10.80
N ASP A 281 -21.86 -16.71 10.62
CA ASP A 281 -23.26 -16.25 10.76
C ASP A 281 -23.59 -14.90 10.11
N LEU A 282 -23.13 -14.71 8.86
CA LEU A 282 -23.23 -13.44 8.15
C LEU A 282 -24.64 -13.17 7.65
N SER A 283 -25.26 -12.11 8.17
CA SER A 283 -26.52 -11.55 7.66
C SER A 283 -26.31 -10.07 7.33
N LEU A 284 -26.39 -9.72 6.05
CA LEU A 284 -26.24 -8.36 5.54
C LEU A 284 -27.07 -8.15 4.27
N ASP A 285 -27.33 -6.89 3.95
CA ASP A 285 -27.93 -6.45 2.70
C ASP A 285 -27.07 -5.40 1.99
N ILE A 286 -27.07 -5.40 0.67
CA ILE A 286 -26.44 -4.38 -0.17
C ILE A 286 -27.54 -3.81 -1.07
N LYS A 287 -27.78 -2.49 -0.94
CA LYS A 287 -28.83 -1.79 -1.68
C LYS A 287 -28.34 -1.33 -3.05
N GLU A 288 -29.25 -1.18 -4.00
CA GLU A 288 -28.92 -0.66 -5.32
C GLU A 288 -28.40 0.79 -5.25
N GLY A 289 -27.31 1.05 -5.96
CA GLY A 289 -26.76 2.39 -6.12
C GLY A 289 -26.15 3.00 -4.85
N GLU A 290 -25.82 2.18 -3.84
CA GLU A 290 -25.07 2.63 -2.67
C GLU A 290 -23.56 2.34 -2.79
N VAL A 291 -22.77 3.11 -2.04
CA VAL A 291 -21.40 2.74 -1.70
C VAL A 291 -21.39 2.32 -0.24
N VAL A 292 -21.23 1.02 0.00
CA VAL A 292 -21.18 0.45 1.35
C VAL A 292 -19.74 0.07 1.70
N GLY A 293 -19.25 0.56 2.85
CA GLY A 293 -17.91 0.25 3.37
C GLY A 293 -17.89 -1.00 4.24
N PHE A 294 -16.84 -1.82 4.15
CA PHE A 294 -16.55 -2.84 5.14
C PHE A 294 -15.34 -2.43 5.96
N ALA A 295 -15.58 -2.00 7.20
CA ALA A 295 -14.56 -1.60 8.17
C ALA A 295 -14.20 -2.75 9.10
N GLY A 296 -12.96 -2.77 9.61
CA GLY A 296 -12.49 -3.77 10.56
C GLY A 296 -10.97 -3.85 10.60
N LEU A 297 -10.43 -4.53 11.59
CA LEU A 297 -8.99 -4.78 11.69
C LEU A 297 -8.50 -5.73 10.58
N LEU A 298 -7.20 -5.76 10.35
CA LEU A 298 -6.58 -6.76 9.49
C LEU A 298 -6.88 -8.17 10.03
N GLY A 299 -7.38 -9.06 9.16
CA GLY A 299 -7.82 -10.41 9.56
C GLY A 299 -9.21 -10.48 10.21
N SER A 300 -9.99 -9.40 10.22
CA SER A 300 -11.36 -9.40 10.77
C SER A 300 -12.38 -10.17 9.93
N GLY A 301 -12.04 -10.57 8.70
CA GLY A 301 -12.94 -11.31 7.80
C GLY A 301 -13.52 -10.48 6.64
N ARG A 302 -13.11 -9.22 6.45
CA ARG A 302 -13.63 -8.32 5.38
C ARG A 302 -13.45 -8.90 3.99
N SER A 303 -12.22 -9.31 3.64
CA SER A 303 -11.88 -9.90 2.34
C SER A 303 -12.57 -11.25 2.16
N GLU A 304 -12.64 -12.07 3.21
CA GLU A 304 -13.33 -13.36 3.18
C GLU A 304 -14.83 -13.22 2.94
N ILE A 305 -15.46 -12.18 3.48
CA ILE A 305 -16.87 -11.86 3.17
C ILE A 305 -17.00 -11.47 1.70
N ALA A 306 -16.14 -10.60 1.19
CA ALA A 306 -16.14 -10.19 -0.22
C ALA A 306 -15.94 -11.38 -1.16
N GLU A 307 -15.00 -12.27 -0.87
CA GLU A 307 -14.75 -13.51 -1.60
C GLU A 307 -15.95 -14.46 -1.55
N THR A 308 -16.68 -14.50 -0.42
CA THR A 308 -17.91 -15.31 -0.29
C THR A 308 -19.02 -14.74 -1.14
N LEU A 309 -19.21 -13.43 -1.16
CA LEU A 309 -20.19 -12.76 -2.02
C LEU A 309 -19.89 -12.93 -3.51
N PHE A 310 -18.62 -13.02 -3.88
CA PHE A 310 -18.21 -13.26 -5.27
C PHE A 310 -18.19 -14.75 -5.65
N GLY A 311 -18.16 -15.66 -4.65
CA GLY A 311 -18.14 -17.10 -4.87
C GLY A 311 -16.75 -17.72 -5.06
N THR A 312 -15.71 -17.02 -4.62
CA THR A 312 -14.36 -17.57 -4.51
C THR A 312 -14.25 -18.48 -3.28
N LEU A 313 -14.90 -18.08 -2.18
CA LEU A 313 -15.13 -18.90 -1.01
C LEU A 313 -16.56 -19.45 -1.03
N LEU A 314 -16.70 -20.76 -0.84
CA LEU A 314 -18.01 -21.42 -0.86
C LEU A 314 -18.57 -21.55 0.55
N LYS A 315 -19.81 -21.12 0.73
CA LYS A 315 -20.53 -21.26 1.99
C LYS A 315 -20.82 -22.71 2.33
N SER A 316 -20.82 -23.04 3.61
CA SER A 316 -21.26 -24.33 4.14
C SER A 316 -22.74 -24.35 4.55
N SER A 317 -23.26 -23.17 4.96
CA SER A 317 -24.66 -23.01 5.39
C SER A 317 -25.16 -21.60 5.08
N GLY A 318 -26.46 -21.33 5.33
CA GLY A 318 -27.12 -20.06 5.05
C GLY A 318 -27.53 -19.88 3.59
N ASN A 319 -28.11 -18.73 3.27
CA ASN A 319 -28.61 -18.41 1.93
C ASN A 319 -28.03 -17.10 1.42
N ILE A 320 -27.84 -17.01 0.10
CA ILE A 320 -27.49 -15.75 -0.58
C ILE A 320 -28.57 -15.50 -1.63
N TYR A 321 -29.11 -14.29 -1.64
CA TYR A 321 -30.12 -13.85 -2.59
C TYR A 321 -29.54 -12.74 -3.47
N VAL A 322 -29.85 -12.76 -4.75
CA VAL A 322 -29.54 -11.70 -5.70
C VAL A 322 -30.85 -11.29 -6.38
N ASP A 323 -31.21 -10.01 -6.30
CA ASP A 323 -32.50 -9.50 -6.75
C ASP A 323 -33.69 -10.31 -6.15
N GLY A 324 -33.61 -10.66 -4.85
CA GLY A 324 -34.61 -11.43 -4.13
C GLY A 324 -34.68 -12.92 -4.51
N VAL A 325 -33.82 -13.42 -5.40
CA VAL A 325 -33.77 -14.81 -5.84
C VAL A 325 -32.61 -15.53 -5.18
N SER A 326 -32.88 -16.64 -4.49
CA SER A 326 -31.83 -17.47 -3.88
C SER A 326 -30.91 -18.03 -4.96
N VAL A 327 -29.60 -17.93 -4.72
CA VAL A 327 -28.56 -18.38 -5.64
C VAL A 327 -27.70 -19.49 -5.02
N ASN A 328 -27.49 -20.54 -5.81
CA ASN A 328 -26.55 -21.60 -5.44
C ASN A 328 -25.21 -21.37 -6.15
N ILE A 329 -24.29 -20.75 -5.41
CA ILE A 329 -22.97 -20.38 -5.92
C ILE A 329 -22.04 -21.59 -5.84
N LYS A 330 -21.48 -22.00 -6.98
CA LYS A 330 -20.49 -23.08 -7.10
C LYS A 330 -19.14 -22.55 -7.59
N THR A 331 -19.17 -21.45 -8.34
CA THR A 331 -17.98 -20.82 -8.93
C THR A 331 -18.17 -19.30 -9.01
N PRO A 332 -17.09 -18.53 -9.08
CA PRO A 332 -17.16 -17.08 -9.35
C PRO A 332 -17.96 -16.73 -10.62
N MET A 333 -17.96 -17.63 -11.61
CA MET A 333 -18.70 -17.44 -12.85
C MET A 333 -20.22 -17.34 -12.62
N ASP A 334 -20.74 -17.98 -11.60
CA ASP A 334 -22.16 -17.91 -11.27
C ASP A 334 -22.54 -16.49 -10.82
N MET A 335 -21.68 -15.84 -10.03
CA MET A 335 -21.87 -14.45 -9.60
C MET A 335 -21.57 -13.45 -10.72
N MET A 336 -20.59 -13.72 -11.58
CA MET A 336 -20.35 -12.89 -12.79
C MET A 336 -21.58 -12.87 -13.72
N LYS A 337 -22.28 -14.00 -13.87
CA LYS A 337 -23.55 -14.06 -14.62
C LYS A 337 -24.66 -13.25 -13.95
N LYS A 338 -24.63 -13.12 -12.62
CA LYS A 338 -25.51 -12.28 -11.80
C LYS A 338 -25.05 -10.82 -11.74
N ARG A 339 -24.03 -10.45 -12.57
CA ARG A 339 -23.52 -9.08 -12.68
C ARG A 339 -22.81 -8.58 -11.41
N VAL A 340 -22.11 -9.48 -10.72
CA VAL A 340 -21.21 -9.15 -9.61
C VAL A 340 -19.78 -9.19 -10.12
N ALA A 341 -18.97 -8.22 -9.72
CA ALA A 341 -17.56 -8.08 -10.06
C ALA A 341 -16.71 -7.91 -8.80
N PHE A 342 -15.45 -8.36 -8.83
CA PHE A 342 -14.57 -8.36 -7.67
C PHE A 342 -13.14 -7.95 -8.03
N CYS A 343 -12.66 -6.85 -7.47
CA CYS A 343 -11.28 -6.42 -7.52
C CYS A 343 -10.58 -6.89 -6.24
N PRO A 344 -9.64 -7.85 -6.31
CA PRO A 344 -8.99 -8.43 -5.15
C PRO A 344 -7.96 -7.49 -4.51
N GLU A 345 -7.63 -7.74 -3.24
CA GLU A 345 -6.64 -6.99 -2.46
C GLU A 345 -5.23 -7.09 -3.07
N ASP A 346 -4.75 -8.31 -3.38
CA ASP A 346 -3.43 -8.49 -3.97
C ASP A 346 -3.47 -8.25 -5.49
N ARG A 347 -3.17 -6.98 -5.84
CA ARG A 347 -3.09 -6.56 -7.24
C ARG A 347 -2.07 -7.36 -8.04
N LYS A 348 -0.89 -7.68 -7.48
CA LYS A 348 0.21 -8.30 -8.21
C LYS A 348 -0.02 -9.79 -8.46
N VAL A 349 -0.54 -10.52 -7.48
CA VAL A 349 -0.70 -11.97 -7.54
C VAL A 349 -2.06 -12.36 -8.11
N GLN A 350 -3.13 -11.69 -7.70
CA GLN A 350 -4.51 -12.03 -8.06
C GLN A 350 -5.12 -11.05 -9.08
N GLY A 351 -4.63 -9.81 -9.08
CA GLY A 351 -5.24 -8.74 -9.87
C GLY A 351 -4.80 -8.71 -11.32
N ILE A 352 -3.51 -8.67 -11.63
CA ILE A 352 -2.97 -8.52 -13.00
C ILE A 352 -2.37 -9.81 -13.54
N ILE A 353 -2.34 -9.93 -14.86
CA ILE A 353 -1.49 -10.90 -15.55
C ILE A 353 -0.36 -10.09 -16.19
N GLY A 354 0.81 -10.05 -15.52
CA GLY A 354 1.91 -9.14 -15.81
C GLY A 354 2.45 -9.20 -17.24
N ASP A 355 2.47 -10.39 -17.84
CA ASP A 355 2.99 -10.62 -19.18
C ASP A 355 1.95 -10.38 -20.30
N LEU A 356 0.72 -10.04 -19.94
CA LEU A 356 -0.30 -9.59 -20.89
C LEU A 356 -0.31 -8.07 -21.02
N SER A 357 -0.76 -7.61 -22.19
CA SER A 357 -0.97 -6.19 -22.47
C SER A 357 -2.11 -5.58 -21.64
N VAL A 358 -2.18 -4.26 -21.58
CA VAL A 358 -3.30 -3.52 -20.98
C VAL A 358 -4.63 -3.93 -21.62
N ARG A 359 -4.69 -4.00 -22.97
CA ARG A 359 -5.87 -4.47 -23.71
C ARG A 359 -6.30 -5.86 -23.26
N GLU A 360 -5.37 -6.80 -23.23
CA GLU A 360 -5.66 -8.19 -22.84
C GLU A 360 -6.16 -8.30 -21.40
N ASN A 361 -5.54 -7.55 -20.49
CA ASN A 361 -6.00 -7.47 -19.11
C ASN A 361 -7.41 -6.88 -18.98
N ILE A 362 -7.77 -5.86 -19.75
CA ILE A 362 -9.12 -5.25 -19.73
C ILE A 362 -10.19 -6.22 -20.20
N ILE A 363 -9.94 -6.94 -21.30
CA ILE A 363 -10.98 -7.81 -21.91
C ILE A 363 -11.15 -9.16 -21.19
N LEU A 364 -10.22 -9.53 -20.31
CA LEU A 364 -10.09 -10.90 -19.78
C LEU A 364 -11.38 -11.41 -19.12
N ALA A 365 -11.95 -10.64 -18.19
CA ALA A 365 -13.17 -11.04 -17.47
C ALA A 365 -14.39 -11.13 -18.42
N LEU A 366 -14.51 -10.19 -19.37
CA LEU A 366 -15.57 -10.21 -20.36
C LEU A 366 -15.44 -11.42 -21.30
N GLN A 367 -14.22 -11.75 -21.71
CA GLN A 367 -13.96 -12.95 -22.53
C GLN A 367 -14.33 -14.23 -21.77
N ALA A 368 -13.96 -14.31 -20.47
CA ALA A 368 -14.35 -15.44 -19.62
C ALA A 368 -15.88 -15.55 -19.47
N LYS A 369 -16.58 -14.41 -19.22
CA LYS A 369 -18.03 -14.36 -19.11
C LYS A 369 -18.75 -14.79 -20.39
N ASN A 370 -18.21 -14.44 -21.56
CA ASN A 370 -18.76 -14.83 -22.86
C ASN A 370 -18.57 -16.33 -23.18
N GLY A 371 -17.59 -16.97 -22.54
CA GLY A 371 -17.24 -18.38 -22.73
C GLY A 371 -16.15 -18.63 -23.77
N MET A 372 -15.57 -19.83 -23.70
CA MET A 372 -14.37 -20.22 -24.46
C MET A 372 -14.54 -20.16 -25.99
N PHE A 373 -15.74 -20.40 -26.50
CA PHE A 373 -16.03 -20.45 -27.95
C PHE A 373 -16.48 -19.13 -28.56
N LYS A 374 -16.69 -18.08 -27.77
CA LYS A 374 -17.13 -16.78 -28.27
C LYS A 374 -15.98 -15.77 -28.24
N HIS A 375 -15.03 -15.94 -29.18
CA HIS A 375 -13.91 -15.03 -29.31
C HIS A 375 -14.36 -13.64 -29.74
N MET A 376 -13.82 -12.62 -29.03
CA MET A 376 -14.02 -11.22 -29.39
C MET A 376 -13.03 -10.85 -30.53
N SER A 377 -13.54 -10.24 -31.61
CA SER A 377 -12.68 -9.76 -32.70
C SER A 377 -11.67 -8.72 -32.17
N ARG A 378 -10.48 -8.70 -32.74
CA ARG A 378 -9.39 -7.77 -32.35
C ARG A 378 -9.88 -6.31 -32.33
N LYS A 379 -10.56 -5.88 -33.38
CA LYS A 379 -11.12 -4.54 -33.50
C LYS A 379 -12.08 -4.18 -32.34
N ARG A 380 -12.89 -5.14 -31.87
CA ARG A 380 -13.80 -4.94 -30.73
C ARG A 380 -13.01 -4.84 -29.42
N GLN A 381 -11.98 -5.66 -29.24
CA GLN A 381 -11.10 -5.61 -28.07
C GLN A 381 -10.40 -4.25 -27.96
N GLU A 382 -9.85 -3.76 -29.08
CA GLU A 382 -9.17 -2.48 -29.15
C GLU A 382 -10.10 -1.33 -28.81
N LYS A 383 -11.29 -1.30 -29.44
CA LYS A 383 -12.29 -0.28 -29.14
C LYS A 383 -12.70 -0.25 -27.67
N LEU A 384 -12.86 -1.43 -27.06
CA LEU A 384 -13.22 -1.55 -25.64
C LEU A 384 -12.09 -1.08 -24.74
N ALA A 385 -10.85 -1.48 -25.02
CA ALA A 385 -9.68 -1.06 -24.27
C ALA A 385 -9.50 0.48 -24.35
N ASP A 386 -9.57 1.05 -25.54
CA ASP A 386 -9.44 2.49 -25.73
C ASP A 386 -10.54 3.27 -24.99
N TYR A 387 -11.77 2.74 -24.98
CA TYR A 387 -12.88 3.33 -24.21
C TYR A 387 -12.57 3.41 -22.73
N TYR A 388 -12.12 2.29 -22.10
CA TYR A 388 -11.82 2.28 -20.67
C TYR A 388 -10.53 3.00 -20.30
N ILE A 389 -9.52 2.99 -21.18
CA ILE A 389 -8.30 3.79 -21.00
C ILE A 389 -8.66 5.27 -20.89
N ASN A 390 -9.52 5.76 -21.80
CA ASN A 390 -9.96 7.15 -21.78
C ASN A 390 -10.89 7.45 -20.60
N LEU A 391 -11.87 6.59 -20.33
CA LEU A 391 -12.86 6.77 -19.24
C LEU A 391 -12.17 6.89 -17.88
N LEU A 392 -11.20 6.01 -17.60
CA LEU A 392 -10.49 5.97 -16.31
C LEU A 392 -9.17 6.76 -16.33
N ARG A 393 -8.89 7.48 -17.42
CA ARG A 393 -7.65 8.27 -17.59
C ARG A 393 -6.41 7.46 -17.25
N ILE A 394 -6.31 6.23 -17.79
CA ILE A 394 -5.16 5.35 -17.58
C ILE A 394 -3.97 5.91 -18.33
N LYS A 395 -2.89 6.23 -17.63
CA LYS A 395 -1.65 6.73 -18.23
C LYS A 395 -0.88 5.55 -18.84
N VAL A 396 -0.96 5.41 -20.14
CA VAL A 396 -0.33 4.34 -20.93
C VAL A 396 0.14 4.91 -22.26
N SER A 397 1.28 4.44 -22.77
CA SER A 397 1.79 4.87 -24.09
C SER A 397 1.03 4.24 -25.26
N ASP A 398 0.64 2.97 -25.09
CA ASP A 398 -0.15 2.19 -26.04
C ASP A 398 -0.92 1.11 -25.27
N ARG A 399 -2.12 0.74 -25.75
CA ARG A 399 -2.93 -0.36 -25.21
C ARG A 399 -2.24 -1.72 -25.24
N GLU A 400 -1.22 -1.91 -26.09
CA GLU A 400 -0.40 -3.13 -26.17
C GLU A 400 0.78 -3.13 -25.20
N GLN A 401 1.01 -2.04 -24.45
CA GLN A 401 2.02 -2.02 -23.40
C GLN A 401 1.72 -3.09 -22.35
N LEU A 402 2.76 -3.82 -21.91
CA LEU A 402 2.63 -4.82 -20.83
C LEU A 402 2.22 -4.15 -19.53
N ILE A 403 1.21 -4.70 -18.85
CA ILE A 403 0.66 -4.11 -17.63
C ILE A 403 1.68 -4.00 -16.48
N LYS A 404 2.64 -4.91 -16.39
CA LYS A 404 3.72 -4.87 -15.39
C LYS A 404 4.58 -3.62 -15.46
N ASN A 405 4.61 -2.93 -16.60
CA ASN A 405 5.39 -1.70 -16.81
C ASN A 405 4.63 -0.43 -16.40
N LEU A 406 3.38 -0.54 -15.96
CA LEU A 406 2.59 0.58 -15.45
C LEU A 406 2.87 0.84 -13.96
N SER A 407 2.63 2.10 -13.53
CA SER A 407 2.57 2.42 -12.09
C SER A 407 1.43 1.68 -11.40
N GLY A 408 1.54 1.49 -10.08
CA GLY A 408 0.53 0.79 -9.28
C GLY A 408 -0.89 1.33 -9.47
N GLY A 409 -1.05 2.64 -9.46
CA GLY A 409 -2.35 3.26 -9.66
C GLY A 409 -2.95 3.01 -11.06
N ASN A 410 -2.12 3.03 -12.11
CA ASN A 410 -2.59 2.69 -13.46
C ASN A 410 -2.91 1.19 -13.60
N GLN A 411 -2.15 0.30 -12.95
CA GLN A 411 -2.49 -1.13 -12.86
C GLN A 411 -3.86 -1.33 -12.19
N GLN A 412 -4.12 -0.63 -11.08
CA GLN A 412 -5.41 -0.69 -10.38
C GLN A 412 -6.57 -0.24 -11.27
N LYS A 413 -6.40 0.87 -11.99
CA LYS A 413 -7.40 1.34 -12.96
C LYS A 413 -7.67 0.33 -14.09
N VAL A 414 -6.64 -0.41 -14.54
CA VAL A 414 -6.82 -1.49 -15.53
C VAL A 414 -7.64 -2.65 -14.95
N ILE A 415 -7.43 -3.02 -13.67
CA ILE A 415 -8.23 -4.05 -13.00
C ILE A 415 -9.69 -3.60 -12.90
N ILE A 416 -9.93 -2.36 -12.46
CA ILE A 416 -11.28 -1.80 -12.41
C ILE A 416 -11.92 -1.78 -13.81
N ALA A 417 -11.18 -1.36 -14.85
CA ALA A 417 -11.63 -1.40 -16.25
C ALA A 417 -12.04 -2.80 -16.70
N ARG A 418 -11.27 -3.84 -16.35
CA ARG A 418 -11.57 -5.24 -16.62
C ARG A 418 -12.95 -5.64 -16.12
N TRP A 419 -13.26 -5.25 -14.89
CA TRP A 419 -14.51 -5.61 -14.27
C TRP A 419 -15.68 -4.75 -14.76
N LEU A 420 -15.48 -3.44 -14.97
CA LEU A 420 -16.48 -2.58 -15.58
C LEU A 420 -16.86 -3.02 -16.99
N ALA A 421 -15.93 -3.64 -17.73
CA ALA A 421 -16.21 -4.21 -19.06
C ALA A 421 -17.23 -5.36 -19.03
N THR A 422 -17.46 -5.99 -17.88
CA THR A 422 -18.51 -7.01 -17.69
C THR A 422 -19.88 -6.43 -17.42
N GLU A 423 -20.02 -5.08 -17.33
CA GLU A 423 -21.24 -4.35 -16.99
C GLU A 423 -21.90 -4.86 -15.69
N PRO A 424 -21.20 -4.76 -14.55
CA PRO A 424 -21.73 -5.26 -13.28
C PRO A 424 -22.83 -4.36 -12.70
N ASN A 425 -23.68 -4.93 -11.84
CA ASN A 425 -24.60 -4.19 -10.97
C ASN A 425 -23.97 -3.97 -9.59
N LEU A 426 -23.07 -4.88 -9.16
CA LEU A 426 -22.28 -4.75 -7.95
C LEU A 426 -20.79 -4.86 -8.29
N LEU A 427 -20.01 -3.89 -7.84
CA LEU A 427 -18.55 -3.89 -7.90
C LEU A 427 -17.97 -3.94 -6.49
N ILE A 428 -17.28 -5.02 -6.17
CA ILE A 428 -16.56 -5.17 -4.91
C ILE A 428 -15.11 -4.73 -5.12
N LEU A 429 -14.66 -3.76 -4.33
CA LEU A 429 -13.31 -3.20 -4.33
C LEU A 429 -12.64 -3.54 -3.00
N ASP A 430 -11.72 -4.50 -3.02
CA ASP A 430 -10.98 -4.91 -1.83
C ASP A 430 -9.63 -4.20 -1.79
N GLU A 431 -9.45 -3.31 -0.82
CA GLU A 431 -8.27 -2.46 -0.63
C GLU A 431 -7.79 -1.77 -1.95
N PRO A 432 -8.71 -1.11 -2.70
CA PRO A 432 -8.41 -0.63 -4.05
C PRO A 432 -7.35 0.48 -4.09
N THR A 433 -7.09 1.10 -2.97
CA THR A 433 -6.19 2.25 -2.79
C THR A 433 -4.86 1.87 -2.16
N ARG A 434 -4.67 0.60 -1.81
CA ARG A 434 -3.46 0.12 -1.14
C ARG A 434 -2.23 0.20 -2.05
N GLY A 435 -1.17 0.88 -1.55
CA GLY A 435 0.10 1.00 -2.26
C GLY A 435 0.04 1.81 -3.55
N ILE A 436 -0.86 2.79 -3.62
CA ILE A 436 -0.93 3.76 -4.72
C ILE A 436 -0.80 5.19 -4.19
N ASP A 437 -0.50 6.13 -5.07
CA ASP A 437 -0.32 7.54 -4.72
C ASP A 437 -1.65 8.23 -4.34
N VAL A 438 -1.53 9.33 -3.58
CA VAL A 438 -2.68 10.07 -3.02
C VAL A 438 -3.61 10.60 -4.12
N GLY A 439 -3.06 11.06 -5.25
CA GLY A 439 -3.85 11.56 -6.37
C GLY A 439 -4.72 10.47 -6.98
N THR A 440 -4.13 9.29 -7.22
CA THR A 440 -4.88 8.14 -7.75
C THR A 440 -5.87 7.57 -6.74
N LYS A 441 -5.59 7.61 -5.43
CA LYS A 441 -6.57 7.24 -4.38
C LYS A 441 -7.83 8.07 -4.51
N THR A 442 -7.70 9.39 -4.52
CA THR A 442 -8.83 10.32 -4.66
C THR A 442 -9.62 10.07 -5.96
N GLU A 443 -8.94 9.74 -7.06
CA GLU A 443 -9.62 9.40 -8.32
C GLU A 443 -10.43 8.11 -8.22
N ILE A 444 -9.95 7.08 -7.50
CA ILE A 444 -10.67 5.81 -7.28
C ILE A 444 -11.86 6.02 -6.33
N GLU A 445 -11.70 6.80 -5.27
CA GLU A 445 -12.79 7.18 -4.37
C GLU A 445 -13.90 7.90 -5.14
N ALA A 446 -13.55 8.94 -5.92
CA ALA A 446 -14.50 9.67 -6.75
C ALA A 446 -15.18 8.77 -7.80
N LEU A 447 -14.42 7.82 -8.38
CA LEU A 447 -14.97 6.85 -9.33
C LEU A 447 -16.03 5.97 -8.66
N ALA A 448 -15.76 5.42 -7.46
CA ALA A 448 -16.72 4.58 -6.74
C ALA A 448 -18.06 5.31 -6.51
N VAL A 449 -17.99 6.57 -6.08
CA VAL A 449 -19.20 7.40 -5.86
C VAL A 449 -19.91 7.74 -7.17
N SER A 450 -19.16 8.09 -8.23
CA SER A 450 -19.75 8.37 -9.56
C SER A 450 -20.46 7.14 -10.14
N LEU A 451 -19.87 5.94 -10.01
CA LEU A 451 -20.51 4.69 -10.46
C LEU A 451 -21.86 4.45 -9.74
N ALA A 452 -21.92 4.71 -8.45
CA ALA A 452 -23.13 4.54 -7.68
C ALA A 452 -24.20 5.58 -8.07
N LYS A 453 -23.85 6.85 -8.15
CA LYS A 453 -24.78 7.94 -8.47
C LYS A 453 -25.28 7.94 -9.90
N GLU A 454 -24.34 7.88 -10.86
CA GLU A 454 -24.67 8.11 -12.27
C GLU A 454 -25.16 6.85 -12.96
N LYS A 455 -24.62 5.67 -12.56
CA LYS A 455 -24.97 4.39 -13.17
C LYS A 455 -25.89 3.53 -12.33
N GLY A 456 -26.17 3.92 -11.08
CA GLY A 456 -26.96 3.12 -10.14
C GLY A 456 -26.28 1.80 -9.78
N MET A 457 -24.97 1.71 -9.93
CA MET A 457 -24.17 0.53 -9.60
C MET A 457 -23.94 0.49 -8.08
N SER A 458 -24.14 -0.64 -7.44
CA SER A 458 -23.76 -0.82 -6.04
C SER A 458 -22.24 -1.04 -5.95
N VAL A 459 -21.61 -0.46 -4.92
CA VAL A 459 -20.18 -0.62 -4.68
C VAL A 459 -19.95 -1.06 -3.25
N VAL A 460 -19.24 -2.17 -3.06
CA VAL A 460 -18.62 -2.52 -1.77
C VAL A 460 -17.22 -1.98 -1.78
N PHE A 461 -16.90 -1.11 -0.80
CA PHE A 461 -15.59 -0.48 -0.67
C PHE A 461 -14.92 -0.94 0.62
N ILE A 462 -13.89 -1.76 0.51
CA ILE A 462 -13.13 -2.27 1.66
C ILE A 462 -11.83 -1.49 1.73
N SER A 463 -11.56 -0.86 2.88
CA SER A 463 -10.30 -0.16 3.11
C SER A 463 -9.87 -0.26 4.57
N GLY A 464 -8.56 -0.35 4.82
CA GLY A 464 -7.95 -0.18 6.12
C GLY A 464 -7.87 1.29 6.56
N GLU A 465 -8.03 2.23 5.62
CA GLU A 465 -8.00 3.67 5.89
C GLU A 465 -9.43 4.19 6.15
N MET A 466 -9.78 4.41 7.40
CA MET A 466 -11.13 4.84 7.80
C MET A 466 -11.54 6.16 7.16
N GLY A 467 -10.59 7.07 6.93
CA GLY A 467 -10.83 8.33 6.25
C GLY A 467 -11.37 8.17 4.82
N GLU A 468 -10.96 7.11 4.09
CA GLU A 468 -11.50 6.80 2.77
C GLU A 468 -12.97 6.41 2.84
N MET A 469 -13.37 5.61 3.85
CA MET A 469 -14.75 5.21 4.04
C MET A 469 -15.64 6.40 4.43
N VAL A 470 -15.14 7.29 5.30
CA VAL A 470 -15.86 8.52 5.70
C VAL A 470 -16.17 9.38 4.47
N ARG A 471 -15.24 9.48 3.51
CA ARG A 471 -15.44 10.28 2.31
C ARG A 471 -16.32 9.61 1.26
N THR A 472 -16.29 8.27 1.18
CA THR A 472 -16.81 7.53 0.03
C THR A 472 -18.14 6.86 0.31
N CYS A 473 -18.30 6.29 1.53
CA CYS A 473 -19.40 5.40 1.85
C CYS A 473 -20.63 6.15 2.40
N SER A 474 -21.81 5.72 1.97
CA SER A 474 -23.09 6.16 2.53
C SER A 474 -23.53 5.30 3.73
N ARG A 475 -22.97 4.12 3.86
CA ARG A 475 -23.17 3.16 4.95
C ARG A 475 -21.87 2.39 5.19
N VAL A 476 -21.54 2.10 6.44
CA VAL A 476 -20.34 1.32 6.82
C VAL A 476 -20.75 0.17 7.72
N MET A 477 -20.46 -1.04 7.28
CA MET A 477 -20.60 -2.25 8.08
C MET A 477 -19.28 -2.55 8.78
N VAL A 478 -19.30 -2.71 10.09
CA VAL A 478 -18.12 -3.04 10.88
C VAL A 478 -18.03 -4.54 11.04
N ILE A 479 -16.90 -5.11 10.62
CA ILE A 479 -16.62 -6.54 10.66
C ILE A 479 -15.58 -6.80 11.75
N ARG A 480 -15.92 -7.73 12.67
CA ARG A 480 -15.06 -8.18 13.75
C ARG A 480 -15.20 -9.68 13.93
N ASP A 481 -14.09 -10.39 14.12
CA ASP A 481 -14.06 -11.84 14.38
C ASP A 481 -14.86 -12.67 13.36
N HIS A 482 -14.80 -12.23 12.07
CA HIS A 482 -15.47 -12.85 10.92
C HIS A 482 -17.02 -12.73 10.91
N GLU A 483 -17.57 -11.82 11.71
CA GLU A 483 -19.01 -11.51 11.82
C GLU A 483 -19.26 -10.01 11.53
N LYS A 484 -20.50 -9.68 11.15
CA LYS A 484 -20.94 -8.29 11.10
C LYS A 484 -21.32 -7.86 12.52
N GLU A 485 -20.57 -6.91 13.09
CA GLU A 485 -20.80 -6.39 14.44
C GLU A 485 -21.91 -5.33 14.48
N THR A 486 -21.80 -4.31 13.61
CA THR A 486 -22.73 -3.18 13.58
C THR A 486 -22.70 -2.48 12.23
N GLU A 487 -23.61 -1.51 12.05
CA GLU A 487 -23.64 -0.61 10.89
C GLU A 487 -23.66 0.84 11.34
N LEU A 488 -23.03 1.72 10.53
CA LEU A 488 -23.01 3.17 10.70
C LEU A 488 -23.58 3.80 9.42
N CYS A 489 -24.47 4.77 9.58
CA CYS A 489 -25.12 5.47 8.47
C CYS A 489 -24.99 6.99 8.60
N ASP A 490 -24.98 7.67 7.46
CA ASP A 490 -25.05 9.11 7.33
C ASP A 490 -24.08 9.87 8.26
N GLU A 491 -24.60 10.67 9.20
CA GLU A 491 -23.82 11.52 10.13
C GLU A 491 -23.03 10.70 11.17
N GLU A 492 -23.38 9.43 11.38
CA GLU A 492 -22.64 8.55 12.29
C GLU A 492 -21.31 8.04 11.68
N ILE A 493 -21.14 8.17 10.38
CA ILE A 493 -19.90 7.75 9.70
C ILE A 493 -18.80 8.77 9.98
N SER A 494 -18.03 8.50 11.03
CA SER A 494 -16.82 9.24 11.37
C SER A 494 -15.70 8.28 11.73
N THR A 495 -14.45 8.72 11.59
CA THR A 495 -13.29 7.90 11.97
C THR A 495 -13.38 7.44 13.43
N ALA A 496 -13.85 8.32 14.32
CA ALA A 496 -14.00 8.01 15.74
C ALA A 496 -15.06 6.92 15.99
N HIS A 497 -16.22 7.02 15.38
CA HIS A 497 -17.28 6.02 15.55
C HIS A 497 -16.92 4.68 14.92
N ILE A 498 -16.26 4.67 13.74
CA ILE A 498 -15.74 3.44 13.12
C ILE A 498 -14.75 2.75 14.07
N MET A 499 -13.81 3.51 14.67
CA MET A 499 -12.86 2.96 15.63
C MET A 499 -13.51 2.39 16.88
N GLN A 500 -14.49 3.11 17.45
CA GLN A 500 -15.26 2.63 18.61
C GLN A 500 -16.03 1.35 18.28
N ALA A 501 -16.64 1.28 17.10
CA ALA A 501 -17.35 0.10 16.65
C ALA A 501 -16.40 -1.11 16.45
N ILE A 502 -15.21 -0.90 15.87
CA ILE A 502 -14.17 -1.94 15.75
C ILE A 502 -13.70 -2.41 17.13
N ALA A 503 -13.57 -1.50 18.11
CA ALA A 503 -13.18 -1.84 19.46
C ALA A 503 -14.30 -2.58 20.24
N GLY A 504 -15.56 -2.49 19.79
CA GLY A 504 -16.74 -3.05 20.48
C GLY A 504 -17.37 -2.11 21.49
N ASP A 505 -16.97 -0.84 21.48
CA ASP A 505 -17.42 0.18 22.45
C ASP A 505 -18.48 1.14 21.85
N TYR A 506 -18.97 0.85 20.65
CA TYR A 506 -19.97 1.67 19.98
C TYR A 506 -21.40 1.28 20.41
N HIS A 507 -22.13 2.25 20.96
CA HIS A 507 -23.50 2.10 21.43
C HIS A 507 -24.50 3.00 20.66
N GLY A 508 -24.19 3.34 19.40
CA GLY A 508 -25.06 4.12 18.52
C GLY A 508 -26.29 3.34 18.03
N LYS A 509 -27.18 4.02 17.32
CA LYS A 509 -28.33 3.38 16.69
C LYS A 509 -27.86 2.63 15.43
N SER A 510 -28.26 1.37 15.28
CA SER A 510 -28.17 0.67 14.00
C SER A 510 -29.04 1.36 12.95
N CYS A 511 -28.64 1.30 11.69
CA CYS A 511 -29.37 1.88 10.54
C CYS A 511 -30.77 1.31 10.35
#